data_e48b955b82910b78dafcf02d4098ccfe
#
_entry.id   e48b955b82910b78dafcf02d4098ccfe
#
_cell.length_a   1.000
_cell.length_b   1.000
_cell.length_c   1.000
_cell.angle_alpha   90.00
_cell.angle_beta   90.00
_cell.angle_gamma   90.00
#
_symmetry.space_group_name_H-M   'P 1'
#
loop_
_entity.id
_entity.type
_entity.pdbx_description
1 polymer ?
#
loop_
_entity_poly.entity_id
_entity_poly.type
_entity_poly.pdbx_seq_one_letter_code
_entity_poly.pdbx_strand_id
1 'polypeptide(L)'
;MLFIGIFVAACMVFDLNEGLSPCAVLVTHIIAEKYMSFDVVKNEAALMLIGTSVGILLNMYMPRNLKHIREYQVKIEKEIKYILDTLVGFLSDENDRVKLEYDFDALDKLIDSAISKSYIDKDNILSYDLEYFINYMEMRKSQIMTLRYIFDQGKGMKTRPSQARDVAELIFNLVPKLHESYNAVNALMDLYFVKEKMKNSELPKSREEFEDRAILH
;
A
#
# COMPACT_ATOMS: atom_id res chain seq x y z
N MET A 1 -13.07 41.01 16.45
CA MET A 1 -13.58 39.67 16.89
C MET A 1 -14.42 38.97 15.81
N LEU A 2 -15.45 39.63 15.27
CA LEU A 2 -16.36 39.01 14.26
C LEU A 2 -15.65 38.59 12.98
N PHE A 3 -14.69 39.40 12.48
CA PHE A 3 -13.87 39.06 11.29
C PHE A 3 -13.03 37.78 11.46
N ILE A 4 -12.39 37.63 12.63
CA ILE A 4 -11.57 36.42 12.90
C ILE A 4 -12.46 35.17 12.92
N GLY A 5 -13.67 35.25 13.51
CA GLY A 5 -14.59 34.14 13.53
C GLY A 5 -15.07 33.73 12.13
N ILE A 6 -15.40 34.69 11.26
CA ILE A 6 -15.78 34.44 9.87
C ILE A 6 -14.61 33.87 9.07
N PHE A 7 -13.40 34.38 9.25
CA PHE A 7 -12.19 33.93 8.57
C PHE A 7 -11.85 32.48 8.96
N VAL A 8 -11.88 32.15 10.27
CA VAL A 8 -11.65 30.77 10.75
C VAL A 8 -12.70 29.82 10.21
N ALA A 9 -13.99 30.22 10.23
CA ALA A 9 -15.07 29.41 9.66
C ALA A 9 -14.88 29.18 8.15
N ALA A 10 -14.47 30.21 7.41
CA ALA A 10 -14.17 30.07 5.98
C ALA A 10 -12.99 29.12 5.73
N CYS A 11 -11.90 29.24 6.49
CA CYS A 11 -10.76 28.34 6.39
C CYS A 11 -11.16 26.87 6.67
N MET A 12 -12.02 26.61 7.63
CA MET A 12 -12.53 25.27 7.93
C MET A 12 -13.42 24.72 6.81
N VAL A 13 -14.29 25.55 6.22
CA VAL A 13 -15.19 25.14 5.13
C VAL A 13 -14.42 24.80 3.85
N PHE A 14 -13.33 25.53 3.58
CA PHE A 14 -12.51 25.33 2.37
C PHE A 14 -11.29 24.44 2.60
N ASP A 15 -11.17 23.80 3.77
CA ASP A 15 -10.02 22.94 4.16
C ASP A 15 -8.65 23.63 4.03
N LEU A 16 -8.60 24.92 4.37
CA LEU A 16 -7.41 25.76 4.31
C LEU A 16 -6.74 25.94 5.68
N ASN A 17 -6.75 24.89 6.49
CA ASN A 17 -6.28 24.91 7.88
C ASN A 17 -4.80 25.31 8.01
N GLU A 18 -3.97 24.94 7.04
CA GLU A 18 -2.54 25.26 7.01
C GLU A 18 -2.26 26.76 6.81
N GLY A 19 -3.15 27.48 6.11
CA GLY A 19 -3.08 28.92 5.89
C GLY A 19 -3.49 29.75 7.10
N LEU A 20 -4.10 29.14 8.11
CA LEU A 20 -4.71 29.84 9.25
C LEU A 20 -3.64 30.54 10.12
N SER A 21 -2.50 29.88 10.36
CA SER A 21 -1.40 30.44 11.18
C SER A 21 -0.73 31.66 10.53
N PRO A 22 -0.25 31.63 9.28
CA PRO A 22 0.39 32.79 8.65
C PRO A 22 -0.62 33.93 8.43
N CYS A 23 -1.87 33.66 8.11
CA CYS A 23 -2.88 34.71 7.98
C CYS A 23 -3.27 35.33 9.30
N ALA A 24 -3.30 34.59 10.40
CA ALA A 24 -3.55 35.14 11.73
C ALA A 24 -2.44 36.10 12.17
N VAL A 25 -1.17 35.79 11.88
CA VAL A 25 -0.03 36.67 12.14
C VAL A 25 -0.16 37.98 11.35
N LEU A 26 -0.51 37.89 10.06
CA LEU A 26 -0.70 39.06 9.20
C LEU A 26 -1.83 39.99 9.70
N VAL A 27 -2.96 39.40 10.11
CA VAL A 27 -4.09 40.15 10.68
C VAL A 27 -3.71 40.82 11.99
N THR A 28 -2.96 40.16 12.89
CA THR A 28 -2.49 40.74 14.14
C THR A 28 -1.52 41.87 13.89
N HIS A 29 -0.65 41.79 12.89
CA HIS A 29 0.28 42.85 12.53
C HIS A 29 -0.44 44.09 12.00
N ILE A 30 -1.44 43.91 11.11
CA ILE A 30 -2.28 45.01 10.60
C ILE A 30 -3.07 45.69 11.74
N ILE A 31 -3.57 44.92 12.71
CA ILE A 31 -4.29 45.48 13.89
C ILE A 31 -3.37 46.25 14.83
N ALA A 32 -2.09 45.85 14.94
CA ALA A 32 -1.11 46.48 15.80
C ALA A 32 -0.65 47.88 15.27
N GLU A 33 -0.76 48.10 13.97
CA GLU A 33 -0.45 49.38 13.33
C GLU A 33 -1.51 50.44 13.68
N LYS A 34 -1.05 51.60 14.23
CA LYS A 34 -1.92 52.69 14.68
C LYS A 34 -2.68 53.41 13.56
N TYR A 35 -2.19 53.33 12.31
CA TYR A 35 -2.76 54.01 11.15
C TYR A 35 -2.82 53.06 9.97
N MET A 36 -4.01 52.77 9.48
CA MET A 36 -4.23 52.05 8.23
C MET A 36 -3.90 52.98 7.04
N SER A 37 -2.67 52.90 6.56
CA SER A 37 -2.25 53.54 5.30
C SER A 37 -2.22 52.49 4.18
N PHE A 38 -2.49 52.93 2.95
CA PHE A 38 -2.36 52.07 1.77
C PHE A 38 -0.94 51.49 1.60
N ASP A 39 0.07 52.23 2.05
CA ASP A 39 1.47 51.78 2.04
C ASP A 39 1.75 50.66 3.04
N VAL A 40 1.09 50.64 4.19
CA VAL A 40 1.18 49.53 5.14
C VAL A 40 0.59 48.27 4.53
N VAL A 41 -0.59 48.35 3.92
CA VAL A 41 -1.23 47.19 3.25
C VAL A 41 -0.37 46.65 2.10
N LYS A 42 0.24 47.53 1.30
CA LYS A 42 1.19 47.10 0.24
C LYS A 42 2.41 46.39 0.79
N ASN A 43 3.00 46.89 1.86
CA ASN A 43 4.17 46.29 2.49
C ASN A 43 3.85 44.91 3.05
N GLU A 44 2.73 44.74 3.73
CA GLU A 44 2.27 43.46 4.25
C GLU A 44 1.97 42.45 3.14
N ALA A 45 1.33 42.92 2.05
CA ALA A 45 1.09 42.07 0.88
C ALA A 45 2.40 41.64 0.20
N ALA A 46 3.39 42.53 0.11
CA ALA A 46 4.71 42.18 -0.42
C ALA A 46 5.44 41.18 0.46
N LEU A 47 5.43 41.35 1.79
CA LEU A 47 6.01 40.39 2.73
C LEU A 47 5.34 39.00 2.63
N MET A 48 4.02 38.96 2.52
CA MET A 48 3.26 37.73 2.30
C MET A 48 3.65 37.05 0.99
N LEU A 49 3.74 37.80 -0.12
CA LEU A 49 4.16 37.26 -1.43
C LEU A 49 5.58 36.71 -1.38
N ILE A 50 6.52 37.41 -0.75
CA ILE A 50 7.90 36.95 -0.61
C ILE A 50 7.94 35.67 0.24
N GLY A 51 7.29 35.66 1.40
CA GLY A 51 7.26 34.51 2.30
C GLY A 51 6.62 33.28 1.63
N THR A 52 5.50 33.47 0.96
CA THR A 52 4.82 32.39 0.22
C THR A 52 5.67 31.88 -0.95
N SER A 53 6.31 32.78 -1.71
CA SER A 53 7.20 32.42 -2.83
C SER A 53 8.38 31.59 -2.34
N VAL A 54 9.03 32.00 -1.25
CA VAL A 54 10.14 31.23 -0.64
C VAL A 54 9.64 29.87 -0.15
N GLY A 55 8.47 29.81 0.51
CA GLY A 55 7.87 28.56 0.94
C GLY A 55 7.59 27.60 -0.22
N ILE A 56 7.02 28.10 -1.32
CA ILE A 56 6.78 27.33 -2.54
C ILE A 56 8.10 26.84 -3.15
N LEU A 57 9.12 27.71 -3.26
CA LEU A 57 10.42 27.34 -3.80
C LEU A 57 11.11 26.27 -2.97
N LEU A 58 11.08 26.37 -1.65
CA LEU A 58 11.63 25.36 -0.74
C LEU A 58 10.88 24.03 -0.86
N ASN A 59 9.56 24.08 -0.96
CA ASN A 59 8.73 22.87 -1.12
C ASN A 59 8.97 22.20 -2.49
N MET A 60 9.19 22.98 -3.54
CA MET A 60 9.57 22.46 -4.86
C MET A 60 10.98 21.82 -4.87
N TYR A 61 11.90 22.34 -4.06
CA TYR A 61 13.28 21.83 -3.97
C TYR A 61 13.41 20.66 -2.97
N MET A 62 12.39 20.38 -2.17
CA MET A 62 12.41 19.24 -1.26
C MET A 62 12.56 17.95 -2.05
N PRO A 63 13.64 17.15 -1.83
CA PRO A 63 13.85 15.93 -2.59
C PRO A 63 12.69 14.98 -2.32
N ARG A 64 11.96 14.65 -3.38
CA ARG A 64 10.87 13.68 -3.31
C ARG A 64 11.49 12.33 -2.98
N ASN A 65 11.24 11.81 -1.79
CA ASN A 65 11.73 10.49 -1.34
C ASN A 65 11.08 9.31 -2.08
N LEU A 66 10.49 9.56 -3.25
CA LEU A 66 9.87 8.55 -4.13
C LEU A 66 10.82 7.38 -4.45
N LYS A 67 12.14 7.62 -4.42
CA LYS A 67 13.13 6.56 -4.65
C LYS A 67 13.09 5.50 -3.54
N HIS A 68 13.06 5.93 -2.27
CA HIS A 68 12.97 5.00 -1.13
C HIS A 68 11.65 4.24 -1.12
N ILE A 69 10.57 4.90 -1.52
CA ILE A 69 9.24 4.32 -1.62
C ILE A 69 9.24 3.19 -2.66
N ARG A 70 9.82 3.42 -3.85
CA ARG A 70 9.97 2.38 -4.88
C ARG A 70 10.89 1.23 -4.45
N GLU A 71 11.91 1.51 -3.66
CA GLU A 71 12.77 0.46 -3.09
C GLU A 71 12.00 -0.48 -2.16
N TYR A 72 11.08 0.06 -1.34
CA TYR A 72 10.16 -0.76 -0.53
C TYR A 72 9.23 -1.60 -1.40
N GLN A 73 8.65 -1.02 -2.45
CA GLN A 73 7.80 -1.73 -3.39
C GLN A 73 8.51 -2.95 -3.99
N VAL A 74 9.71 -2.74 -4.54
CA VAL A 74 10.52 -3.81 -5.15
C VAL A 74 10.86 -4.90 -4.14
N LYS A 75 11.24 -4.53 -2.90
CA LYS A 75 11.54 -5.51 -1.84
C LYS A 75 10.32 -6.34 -1.47
N ILE A 76 9.18 -5.70 -1.24
CA ILE A 76 7.93 -6.39 -0.86
C ILE A 76 7.46 -7.31 -1.98
N GLU A 77 7.49 -6.86 -3.25
CA GLU A 77 7.15 -7.70 -4.39
C GLU A 77 8.07 -8.91 -4.52
N LYS A 78 9.37 -8.73 -4.26
CA LYS A 78 10.34 -9.83 -4.26
C LYS A 78 10.03 -10.87 -3.18
N GLU A 79 9.69 -10.42 -1.98
CA GLU A 79 9.31 -11.31 -0.87
C GLU A 79 8.00 -12.06 -1.19
N ILE A 80 7.00 -11.40 -1.75
CA ILE A 80 5.75 -12.04 -2.17
C ILE A 80 6.02 -13.12 -3.23
N LYS A 81 6.87 -12.83 -4.22
CA LYS A 81 7.27 -13.82 -5.23
C LYS A 81 7.97 -15.02 -4.62
N TYR A 82 8.89 -14.78 -3.69
CA TYR A 82 9.60 -15.84 -2.96
C TYR A 82 8.63 -16.73 -2.16
N ILE A 83 7.63 -16.13 -1.48
CA ILE A 83 6.58 -16.86 -0.78
C ILE A 83 5.79 -17.76 -1.74
N LEU A 84 5.39 -17.22 -2.88
CA LEU A 84 4.66 -17.98 -3.90
C LEU A 84 5.51 -19.10 -4.52
N ASP A 85 6.79 -18.85 -4.81
CA ASP A 85 7.71 -19.88 -5.30
C ASP A 85 7.91 -21.01 -4.27
N THR A 86 8.00 -20.66 -2.98
CA THR A 86 8.05 -21.65 -1.88
C THR A 86 6.78 -22.50 -1.84
N LEU A 87 5.61 -21.87 -2.04
CA LEU A 87 4.34 -22.57 -2.08
C LEU A 87 4.25 -23.50 -3.29
N VAL A 88 4.70 -23.05 -4.47
CA VAL A 88 4.81 -23.90 -5.67
C VAL A 88 5.69 -25.12 -5.41
N GLY A 89 6.87 -24.90 -4.82
CA GLY A 89 7.78 -25.99 -4.45
C GLY A 89 7.12 -27.00 -3.51
N PHE A 90 6.42 -26.50 -2.48
CA PHE A 90 5.72 -27.35 -1.52
C PHE A 90 4.59 -28.17 -2.14
N LEU A 91 3.76 -27.56 -2.99
CA LEU A 91 2.64 -28.23 -3.64
C LEU A 91 3.08 -29.24 -4.73
N SER A 92 4.25 -29.02 -5.33
CA SER A 92 4.81 -29.87 -6.38
C SER A 92 5.68 -31.01 -5.83
N ASP A 93 6.05 -30.97 -4.55
CA ASP A 93 6.98 -31.92 -3.96
C ASP A 93 6.26 -33.20 -3.47
N GLU A 94 6.39 -34.27 -4.24
CA GLU A 94 5.83 -35.58 -3.89
C GLU A 94 6.58 -36.29 -2.73
N ASN A 95 7.75 -35.77 -2.33
CA ASN A 95 8.64 -36.41 -1.37
C ASN A 95 8.72 -35.69 -0.01
N ASP A 96 7.85 -34.73 0.26
CA ASP A 96 7.80 -33.93 1.52
C ASP A 96 9.13 -33.28 1.93
N ARG A 97 9.97 -32.90 0.97
CA ARG A 97 11.28 -32.28 1.22
C ARG A 97 11.18 -30.77 1.44
N VAL A 98 10.19 -30.13 0.81
CA VAL A 98 9.98 -28.69 0.90
C VAL A 98 9.04 -28.40 2.06
N LYS A 99 9.52 -27.62 3.04
CA LYS A 99 8.71 -27.17 4.17
C LYS A 99 8.19 -25.76 3.94
N LEU A 100 6.98 -25.50 4.38
CA LEU A 100 6.39 -24.16 4.37
C LEU A 100 6.90 -23.37 5.60
N GLU A 101 8.07 -22.79 5.46
CA GLU A 101 8.67 -21.93 6.50
C GLU A 101 8.95 -20.56 5.91
N TYR A 102 8.42 -19.51 6.54
CA TYR A 102 8.67 -18.11 6.17
C TYR A 102 8.43 -17.19 7.37
N ASP A 103 9.28 -16.18 7.51
CA ASP A 103 9.16 -15.17 8.57
C ASP A 103 8.22 -14.02 8.10
N PHE A 104 6.92 -14.23 8.27
CA PHE A 104 5.91 -13.21 7.97
C PHE A 104 6.00 -11.99 8.87
N ASP A 105 6.53 -12.10 10.10
CA ASP A 105 6.63 -10.97 11.02
C ASP A 105 7.69 -9.97 10.57
N ALA A 106 8.78 -10.45 9.95
CA ALA A 106 9.77 -9.58 9.31
C ALA A 106 9.16 -8.81 8.12
N LEU A 107 8.33 -9.49 7.30
CA LEU A 107 7.66 -8.88 6.16
C LEU A 107 6.60 -7.86 6.60
N ASP A 108 5.83 -8.16 7.65
CA ASP A 108 4.86 -7.21 8.23
C ASP A 108 5.56 -5.94 8.72
N LYS A 109 6.68 -6.05 9.43
CA LYS A 109 7.47 -4.89 9.83
C LYS A 109 7.98 -4.07 8.64
N LEU A 110 8.37 -4.75 7.57
CA LEU A 110 8.83 -4.09 6.35
C LEU A 110 7.71 -3.27 5.69
N ILE A 111 6.51 -3.85 5.55
CA ILE A 111 5.37 -3.17 4.91
C ILE A 111 4.80 -2.06 5.80
N ASP A 112 4.74 -2.26 7.12
CA ASP A 112 4.32 -1.22 8.07
C ASP A 112 5.28 -0.03 8.07
N SER A 113 6.60 -0.29 7.94
CA SER A 113 7.60 0.77 7.79
C SER A 113 7.42 1.54 6.47
N ALA A 114 7.07 0.85 5.38
CA ALA A 114 6.80 1.47 4.08
C ALA A 114 5.57 2.37 4.15
N ILE A 115 4.48 1.90 4.74
CA ILE A 115 3.23 2.64 4.93
C ILE A 115 3.47 3.86 5.81
N SER A 116 4.09 3.68 6.99
CA SER A 116 4.34 4.77 7.95
C SER A 116 5.19 5.88 7.35
N LYS A 117 6.26 5.53 6.61
CA LYS A 117 7.09 6.54 5.93
C LYS A 117 6.31 7.27 4.84
N SER A 118 5.45 6.55 4.12
CA SER A 118 4.61 7.17 3.09
C SER A 118 3.62 8.17 3.65
N TYR A 119 3.05 7.91 4.85
CA TYR A 119 2.18 8.88 5.53
C TYR A 119 2.96 10.13 5.98
N ILE A 120 4.17 9.98 6.53
CA ILE A 120 5.02 11.12 6.91
C ILE A 120 5.36 11.98 5.68
N ASP A 121 5.65 11.35 4.55
CA ASP A 121 5.96 12.06 3.32
C ASP A 121 4.69 12.71 2.70
N LYS A 122 3.48 12.16 2.93
CA LYS A 122 2.20 12.72 2.47
C LYS A 122 1.92 14.07 3.11
N ASP A 123 2.20 14.25 4.39
CA ASP A 123 2.01 15.52 5.09
C ASP A 123 2.95 16.63 4.56
N ASN A 124 4.04 16.25 3.90
CA ASN A 124 5.03 17.18 3.36
C ASN A 124 4.94 17.37 1.83
N ILE A 125 4.14 16.57 1.12
CA ILE A 125 4.13 16.59 -0.35
C ILE A 125 2.68 16.51 -0.86
N LEU A 126 2.21 17.59 -1.51
CA LEU A 126 0.98 17.59 -2.32
C LEU A 126 1.20 16.73 -3.59
N SER A 127 1.15 15.41 -3.47
CA SER A 127 1.33 14.52 -4.62
C SER A 127 0.31 13.39 -4.64
N TYR A 128 -0.50 13.35 -5.70
CA TYR A 128 -1.39 12.24 -6.05
C TYR A 128 -0.67 10.87 -6.10
N ASP A 129 0.61 10.87 -6.51
CA ASP A 129 1.43 9.66 -6.60
C ASP A 129 1.61 8.95 -5.24
N LEU A 130 1.59 9.71 -4.15
CA LEU A 130 1.83 9.17 -2.82
C LEU A 130 0.60 8.46 -2.25
N GLU A 131 -0.60 8.99 -2.51
CA GLU A 131 -1.86 8.35 -2.12
C GLU A 131 -2.06 7.02 -2.86
N TYR A 132 -1.76 7.00 -4.16
CA TYR A 132 -1.73 5.76 -4.93
C TYR A 132 -0.79 4.74 -4.31
N PHE A 133 0.40 5.17 -3.90
CA PHE A 133 1.40 4.27 -3.31
C PHE A 133 0.96 3.73 -1.93
N ILE A 134 0.36 4.55 -1.08
CA ILE A 134 -0.20 4.11 0.21
C ILE A 134 -1.26 3.03 -0.04
N ASN A 135 -2.23 3.29 -0.91
CA ASN A 135 -3.28 2.34 -1.26
C ASN A 135 -2.71 1.03 -1.83
N TYR A 136 -1.65 1.14 -2.64
CA TYR A 136 -0.93 -0.02 -3.16
C TYR A 136 -0.29 -0.84 -2.05
N MET A 137 0.37 -0.21 -1.07
CA MET A 137 0.98 -0.91 0.06
C MET A 137 -0.05 -1.57 0.98
N GLU A 138 -1.17 -0.91 1.23
CA GLU A 138 -2.27 -1.48 2.01
C GLU A 138 -2.89 -2.70 1.31
N MET A 139 -3.06 -2.64 -0.01
CA MET A 139 -3.45 -3.81 -0.81
C MET A 139 -2.44 -4.96 -0.67
N ARG A 140 -1.13 -4.67 -0.78
CA ARG A 140 -0.07 -5.68 -0.60
C ARG A 140 -0.08 -6.27 0.80
N LYS A 141 -0.32 -5.47 1.83
CA LYS A 141 -0.49 -5.94 3.21
C LYS A 141 -1.63 -6.95 3.33
N SER A 142 -2.77 -6.66 2.74
CA SER A 142 -3.91 -7.59 2.69
C SER A 142 -3.56 -8.90 1.98
N GLN A 143 -2.81 -8.84 0.88
CA GLN A 143 -2.33 -10.04 0.17
C GLN A 143 -1.36 -10.86 1.02
N ILE A 144 -0.45 -10.23 1.76
CA ILE A 144 0.48 -10.92 2.68
C ILE A 144 -0.30 -11.64 3.80
N MET A 145 -1.33 -11.02 4.36
CA MET A 145 -2.20 -11.67 5.35
C MET A 145 -2.88 -12.93 4.77
N THR A 146 -3.36 -12.85 3.53
CA THR A 146 -3.94 -14.00 2.83
C THR A 146 -2.90 -15.10 2.58
N LEU A 147 -1.68 -14.75 2.18
CA LEU A 147 -0.59 -15.70 1.98
C LEU A 147 -0.19 -16.39 3.29
N ARG A 148 -0.12 -15.66 4.41
CA ARG A 148 0.11 -16.23 5.74
C ARG A 148 -0.94 -17.28 6.07
N TYR A 149 -2.22 -16.97 5.85
CA TYR A 149 -3.31 -17.93 6.05
C TYR A 149 -3.14 -19.18 5.18
N ILE A 150 -2.83 -19.02 3.89
CA ILE A 150 -2.58 -20.14 2.96
C ILE A 150 -1.41 -21.01 3.46
N PHE A 151 -0.32 -20.41 3.93
CA PHE A 151 0.82 -21.13 4.49
C PHE A 151 0.43 -21.94 5.73
N ASP A 152 -0.37 -21.36 6.62
CA ASP A 152 -0.81 -22.04 7.84
C ASP A 152 -1.75 -23.20 7.53
N GLN A 153 -2.66 -23.05 6.55
CA GLN A 153 -3.47 -24.15 6.06
C GLN A 153 -2.63 -25.23 5.39
N GLY A 154 -1.67 -24.82 4.54
CA GLY A 154 -0.78 -25.75 3.84
C GLY A 154 0.08 -26.60 4.77
N LYS A 155 0.53 -26.07 5.91
CA LYS A 155 1.26 -26.84 6.94
C LYS A 155 0.45 -28.01 7.49
N GLY A 156 -0.88 -27.94 7.42
CA GLY A 156 -1.79 -28.99 7.86
C GLY A 156 -1.92 -30.16 6.87
N MET A 157 -1.48 -29.99 5.62
CA MET A 157 -1.60 -31.03 4.59
C MET A 157 -0.68 -32.22 4.89
N LYS A 158 -1.26 -33.42 4.84
CA LYS A 158 -0.57 -34.70 5.08
C LYS A 158 -0.18 -35.42 3.80
N THR A 159 -0.94 -35.19 2.74
CA THR A 159 -0.75 -35.80 1.41
C THR A 159 -0.62 -34.71 0.35
N ARG A 160 -0.21 -35.11 -0.86
CA ARG A 160 -0.20 -34.22 -2.03
C ARG A 160 -1.13 -34.81 -3.08
N PRO A 161 -2.44 -34.51 -3.02
CA PRO A 161 -3.36 -34.96 -4.04
C PRO A 161 -2.97 -34.41 -5.41
N SER A 162 -3.38 -35.06 -6.49
CA SER A 162 -3.04 -34.63 -7.86
C SER A 162 -3.44 -33.19 -8.17
N GLN A 163 -4.49 -32.69 -7.51
CA GLN A 163 -4.96 -31.30 -7.59
C GLN A 163 -3.94 -30.28 -7.07
N ALA A 164 -3.07 -30.68 -6.14
CA ALA A 164 -2.00 -29.80 -5.62
C ALA A 164 -1.07 -29.34 -6.76
N ARG A 165 -0.79 -30.23 -7.74
CA ARG A 165 0.01 -29.88 -8.92
C ARG A 165 -0.69 -28.86 -9.82
N ASP A 166 -2.01 -28.96 -10.00
CA ASP A 166 -2.79 -28.00 -10.80
C ASP A 166 -2.77 -26.61 -10.15
N VAL A 167 -2.87 -26.53 -8.83
CA VAL A 167 -2.73 -25.27 -8.07
C VAL A 167 -1.30 -24.74 -8.15
N ALA A 168 -0.30 -25.59 -8.03
CA ALA A 168 1.10 -25.20 -8.17
C ALA A 168 1.39 -24.59 -9.56
N GLU A 169 0.89 -25.21 -10.62
CA GLU A 169 1.02 -24.68 -11.98
C GLU A 169 0.34 -23.33 -12.16
N LEU A 170 -0.86 -23.15 -11.59
CA LEU A 170 -1.56 -21.87 -11.59
C LEU A 170 -0.73 -20.78 -10.94
N ILE A 171 -0.19 -21.06 -9.74
CA ILE A 171 0.64 -20.10 -8.99
C ILE A 171 1.94 -19.82 -9.76
N PHE A 172 2.62 -20.83 -10.27
CA PHE A 172 3.84 -20.69 -11.06
C PHE A 172 3.65 -19.76 -12.26
N ASN A 173 2.53 -19.88 -12.97
CA ASN A 173 2.18 -19.02 -14.11
C ASN A 173 1.81 -17.58 -13.68
N LEU A 174 1.42 -17.38 -12.42
CA LEU A 174 1.08 -16.08 -11.86
C LEU A 174 2.32 -15.29 -11.41
N VAL A 175 3.32 -15.95 -10.80
CA VAL A 175 4.51 -15.30 -10.22
C VAL A 175 5.21 -14.31 -11.15
N PRO A 176 5.52 -14.63 -12.42
CA PRO A 176 6.18 -13.68 -13.32
C PRO A 176 5.31 -12.48 -13.70
N LYS A 177 3.98 -12.64 -13.63
CA LYS A 177 3.00 -11.61 -13.98
C LYS A 177 2.71 -10.67 -12.80
N LEU A 178 3.20 -11.00 -11.60
CA LEU A 178 2.94 -10.21 -10.40
C LEU A 178 3.77 -8.92 -10.44
N HIS A 179 3.15 -7.83 -10.88
CA HIS A 179 3.71 -6.48 -10.91
C HIS A 179 2.58 -5.44 -10.70
N GLU A 180 2.95 -4.19 -10.51
CA GLU A 180 2.05 -3.09 -10.18
C GLU A 180 0.86 -2.94 -11.16
N SER A 181 1.11 -3.07 -12.46
CA SER A 181 0.11 -2.84 -13.51
C SER A 181 -0.66 -4.11 -13.92
N TYR A 182 -0.49 -5.23 -13.21
CA TYR A 182 -1.16 -6.48 -13.59
C TYR A 182 -2.63 -6.47 -13.17
N ASN A 183 -3.52 -6.56 -14.16
CA ASN A 183 -4.93 -6.82 -13.90
C ASN A 183 -5.15 -8.33 -13.79
N ALA A 184 -5.72 -8.81 -12.72
CA ALA A 184 -5.86 -10.24 -12.44
C ALA A 184 -6.89 -10.98 -13.32
N VAL A 185 -7.40 -10.39 -14.41
CA VAL A 185 -8.49 -10.99 -15.24
C VAL A 185 -8.09 -12.35 -15.79
N ASN A 186 -6.89 -12.46 -16.36
CA ASN A 186 -6.43 -13.75 -16.90
C ASN A 186 -6.21 -14.77 -15.79
N ALA A 187 -5.65 -14.36 -14.64
CA ALA A 187 -5.49 -15.25 -13.49
C ALA A 187 -6.83 -15.76 -12.93
N LEU A 188 -7.87 -14.93 -12.96
CA LEU A 188 -9.21 -15.35 -12.57
C LEU A 188 -9.81 -16.36 -13.54
N MET A 189 -9.55 -16.22 -14.83
CA MET A 189 -9.95 -17.23 -15.83
C MET A 189 -9.22 -18.55 -15.61
N ASP A 190 -7.89 -18.50 -15.44
CA ASP A 190 -7.07 -19.68 -15.16
C ASP A 190 -7.54 -20.39 -13.88
N LEU A 191 -7.84 -19.63 -12.82
CA LEU A 191 -8.41 -20.15 -11.58
C LEU A 191 -9.76 -20.83 -11.80
N TYR A 192 -10.64 -20.23 -12.61
CA TYR A 192 -11.93 -20.83 -12.94
C TYR A 192 -11.76 -22.20 -13.62
N PHE A 193 -10.84 -22.33 -14.59
CA PHE A 193 -10.55 -23.60 -15.25
C PHE A 193 -10.00 -24.65 -14.29
N VAL A 194 -9.09 -24.25 -13.39
CA VAL A 194 -8.55 -25.17 -12.37
C VAL A 194 -9.67 -25.65 -11.44
N LYS A 195 -10.54 -24.74 -10.98
CA LYS A 195 -11.69 -25.11 -10.13
C LYS A 195 -12.65 -26.08 -10.81
N GLU A 196 -13.00 -25.86 -12.07
CA GLU A 196 -13.86 -26.77 -12.83
C GLU A 196 -13.19 -28.16 -13.06
N LYS A 197 -11.89 -28.17 -13.30
CA LYS A 197 -11.11 -29.43 -13.39
C LYS A 197 -11.14 -30.20 -12.07
N MET A 198 -10.94 -29.51 -10.94
CA MET A 198 -10.99 -30.11 -9.60
C MET A 198 -12.36 -30.70 -9.29
N LYS A 199 -13.43 -29.96 -9.62
CA LYS A 199 -14.82 -30.41 -9.41
C LYS A 199 -15.17 -31.68 -10.16
N ASN A 200 -14.59 -31.87 -11.36
CA ASN A 200 -14.82 -33.03 -12.20
C ASN A 200 -13.79 -34.15 -11.97
N SER A 201 -12.92 -34.03 -10.96
CA SER A 201 -11.95 -35.04 -10.61
C SER A 201 -12.58 -36.23 -9.89
N GLU A 202 -11.86 -37.36 -9.85
CA GLU A 202 -12.29 -38.55 -9.11
C GLU A 202 -12.50 -38.23 -7.62
N LEU A 203 -13.40 -38.99 -6.99
CA LEU A 203 -13.63 -38.85 -5.55
C LEU A 203 -12.37 -39.21 -4.74
N PRO A 204 -12.15 -38.55 -3.58
CA PRO A 204 -11.00 -38.88 -2.72
C PRO A 204 -11.08 -40.30 -2.21
N LYS A 205 -9.94 -40.98 -2.15
CA LYS A 205 -9.85 -42.41 -1.76
C LYS A 205 -9.68 -42.59 -0.24
N SER A 206 -9.28 -41.55 0.46
CA SER A 206 -9.09 -41.53 1.91
C SER A 206 -9.65 -40.26 2.55
N ARG A 207 -9.85 -40.29 3.88
CA ARG A 207 -10.24 -39.12 4.67
C ARG A 207 -9.16 -38.04 4.61
N GLU A 208 -7.90 -38.44 4.69
CA GLU A 208 -6.76 -37.50 4.65
C GLU A 208 -6.73 -36.78 3.29
N GLU A 209 -6.87 -37.52 2.18
CA GLU A 209 -6.97 -36.91 0.86
C GLU A 209 -8.17 -35.96 0.73
N PHE A 210 -9.29 -36.29 1.35
CA PHE A 210 -10.46 -35.41 1.37
C PHE A 210 -10.18 -34.09 2.12
N GLU A 211 -9.54 -34.19 3.29
CA GLU A 211 -9.17 -33.03 4.10
C GLU A 211 -8.15 -32.15 3.35
N ASP A 212 -7.13 -32.75 2.73
CA ASP A 212 -6.11 -32.02 1.95
C ASP A 212 -6.68 -31.37 0.69
N ARG A 213 -7.61 -32.02 -0.01
CA ARG A 213 -8.33 -31.40 -1.15
C ARG A 213 -9.19 -30.21 -0.71
N ALA A 214 -9.77 -30.27 0.48
CA ALA A 214 -10.54 -29.15 1.02
C ALA A 214 -9.68 -27.91 1.30
N ILE A 215 -8.40 -28.12 1.67
CA ILE A 215 -7.43 -27.03 1.83
C ILE A 215 -7.09 -26.36 0.47
N LEU A 216 -7.08 -27.12 -0.61
CA LEU A 216 -6.76 -26.61 -1.96
C LEU A 216 -7.93 -25.85 -2.62
N HIS A 217 -9.16 -25.94 -2.08
CA HIS A 217 -10.40 -25.39 -2.63
C HIS A 217 -10.71 -23.99 -2.10
#